data_6fbf223954860754d1e91064a8d85d91
#
_entry.id   6fbf223954860754d1e91064a8d85d91
#
_cell.length_a   1.000
_cell.length_b   1.000
_cell.length_c   1.000
_cell.angle_alpha   90.00
_cell.angle_beta   90.00
_cell.angle_gamma   90.00
#
_symmetry.space_group_name_H-M   'P 1'
#
loop_
_entity.id
_entity.type
_entity.pdbx_description
1 polymer ?
#
loop_
_entity_poly.entity_id
_entity_poly.type
_entity_poly.pdbx_seq_one_letter_code
_entity_poly.pdbx_strand_id
1 'polypeptide(L)'
;MNGTARALRYKRGTVALGAGALGLTGAVLGGEIVRVWRRGSTPRPGQSVGLVDVGIGVARETAAVAIAGYEGGTRREHALINTLGSYMITAGIVRFSTHIIRHRGTWGPFRNLHVGNSHVHHFVPGIVIAFLSGGASIVLRDERLGPLLAIPFGSGVALTLDESALLLRLDDVYWTEEGIVSVHIMLSLLGGLAGVALLLKLLRRGEEQVLQPLGSAE
;
A
#
# COMPACT_ATOMS: atom_id res chain seq x y z
N MET A 1 -6.30 23.98 30.68
CA MET A 1 -5.27 23.37 29.81
C MET A 1 -5.55 23.87 28.40
N ASN A 2 -4.68 24.72 27.84
CA ASN A 2 -4.95 25.47 26.60
C ASN A 2 -5.11 24.52 25.40
N GLY A 3 -6.13 24.73 24.58
CA GLY A 3 -6.44 23.93 23.39
C GLY A 3 -5.26 23.74 22.41
N THR A 4 -4.39 24.76 22.30
CA THR A 4 -3.14 24.71 21.51
C THR A 4 -2.15 23.65 21.98
N ALA A 5 -2.01 23.44 23.30
CA ALA A 5 -1.11 22.41 23.85
C ALA A 5 -1.65 20.99 23.64
N ARG A 6 -2.97 20.82 23.56
CA ARG A 6 -3.65 19.55 23.29
C ARG A 6 -3.49 19.18 21.81
N ALA A 7 -3.72 20.14 20.91
CA ALA A 7 -3.55 19.96 19.47
C ALA A 7 -2.10 19.62 19.09
N LEU A 8 -1.10 20.28 19.71
CA LEU A 8 0.32 19.99 19.50
C LEU A 8 0.72 18.58 19.98
N ARG A 9 0.21 18.12 21.13
CA ARG A 9 0.47 16.75 21.61
C ARG A 9 -0.15 15.70 20.69
N TYR A 10 -1.36 15.94 20.22
CA TYR A 10 -2.04 15.06 19.29
C TYR A 10 -1.27 14.93 17.97
N LYS A 11 -0.87 16.06 17.36
CA LYS A 11 -0.08 16.09 16.14
C LYS A 11 1.26 15.35 16.28
N ARG A 12 1.94 15.51 17.43
CA ARG A 12 3.19 14.77 17.73
C ARG A 12 2.95 13.27 17.89
N GLY A 13 1.89 12.86 18.58
CA GLY A 13 1.52 11.44 18.74
C GLY A 13 1.21 10.78 17.40
N THR A 14 0.45 11.43 16.53
CA THR A 14 0.11 10.97 15.19
C THR A 14 1.36 10.79 14.31
N VAL A 15 2.26 11.79 14.31
CA VAL A 15 3.51 11.71 13.56
C VAL A 15 4.40 10.59 14.09
N ALA A 16 4.49 10.42 15.42
CA ALA A 16 5.29 9.36 16.03
C ALA A 16 4.75 7.96 15.69
N LEU A 17 3.42 7.76 15.71
CA LEU A 17 2.80 6.50 15.29
C LEU A 17 3.03 6.20 13.82
N GLY A 18 2.85 7.19 12.94
CA GLY A 18 3.12 7.04 11.51
C GLY A 18 4.58 6.72 11.22
N ALA A 19 5.51 7.43 11.87
CA ALA A 19 6.95 7.18 11.75
C ALA A 19 7.33 5.79 12.29
N GLY A 20 6.75 5.38 13.42
CA GLY A 20 6.95 4.05 14.00
C GLY A 20 6.45 2.94 13.08
N ALA A 21 5.26 3.10 12.48
CA ALA A 21 4.71 2.14 11.54
C ALA A 21 5.56 2.03 10.26
N LEU A 22 5.99 3.16 9.70
CA LEU A 22 6.89 3.18 8.53
C LEU A 22 8.25 2.58 8.85
N GLY A 23 8.82 2.88 10.02
CA GLY A 23 10.08 2.32 10.49
C GLY A 23 10.02 0.81 10.67
N LEU A 24 8.96 0.30 11.30
CA LEU A 24 8.74 -1.14 11.47
C LEU A 24 8.55 -1.83 10.12
N THR A 25 7.72 -1.28 9.25
CA THR A 25 7.52 -1.80 7.89
C THR A 25 8.82 -1.84 7.10
N GLY A 26 9.60 -0.75 7.13
CA GLY A 26 10.90 -0.67 6.48
C GLY A 26 11.92 -1.68 7.05
N ALA A 27 11.94 -1.87 8.37
CA ALA A 27 12.81 -2.84 9.01
C ALA A 27 12.46 -4.29 8.63
N VAL A 28 11.16 -4.61 8.60
CA VAL A 28 10.68 -5.95 8.21
C VAL A 28 10.99 -6.22 6.74
N LEU A 29 10.64 -5.30 5.82
CA LEU A 29 10.90 -5.46 4.40
C LEU A 29 12.40 -5.48 4.10
N GLY A 30 13.18 -4.60 4.72
CA GLY A 30 14.64 -4.58 4.59
C GLY A 30 15.26 -5.87 5.10
N GLY A 31 14.78 -6.41 6.21
CA GLY A 31 15.21 -7.70 6.76
C GLY A 31 14.96 -8.86 5.79
N GLU A 32 13.79 -8.91 5.14
CA GLU A 32 13.49 -9.95 4.16
C GLU A 32 14.31 -9.79 2.87
N ILE A 33 14.53 -8.56 2.37
CA ILE A 33 15.42 -8.32 1.23
C ILE A 33 16.85 -8.79 1.52
N VAL A 34 17.37 -8.47 2.72
CA VAL A 34 18.70 -8.94 3.16
C VAL A 34 18.72 -10.47 3.28
N ARG A 35 17.63 -11.07 3.73
CA ARG A 35 17.50 -12.52 3.85
C ARG A 35 17.52 -13.18 2.47
N VAL A 36 16.73 -12.68 1.49
CA VAL A 36 16.74 -13.16 0.10
C VAL A 36 18.15 -13.03 -0.48
N TRP A 37 18.79 -11.86 -0.32
CA TRP A 37 20.16 -11.66 -0.77
C TRP A 37 21.16 -12.64 -0.16
N ARG A 38 21.07 -12.91 1.16
CA ARG A 38 21.99 -13.86 1.83
C ARG A 38 21.82 -15.30 1.36
N ARG A 39 20.63 -15.66 0.89
CA ARG A 39 20.28 -16.98 0.38
C ARG A 39 20.42 -17.09 -1.13
N GLY A 40 20.43 -15.97 -1.83
CA GLY A 40 20.52 -15.89 -3.29
C GLY A 40 21.95 -16.04 -3.81
N SER A 41 22.07 -15.93 -5.14
CA SER A 41 23.32 -16.07 -5.88
C SER A 41 24.05 -14.74 -6.12
N THR A 42 23.42 -13.61 -5.74
CA THR A 42 23.99 -12.27 -5.95
C THR A 42 25.28 -12.08 -5.15
N PRO A 43 26.40 -11.63 -5.80
CA PRO A 43 27.68 -11.42 -5.15
C PRO A 43 27.61 -10.49 -3.92
N ARG A 44 28.47 -10.75 -2.95
CA ARG A 44 28.59 -9.90 -1.75
C ARG A 44 29.45 -8.65 -2.04
N PRO A 45 29.20 -7.52 -1.33
CA PRO A 45 30.03 -6.33 -1.47
C PRO A 45 31.49 -6.65 -1.20
N GLY A 46 32.41 -6.21 -2.09
CA GLY A 46 33.84 -6.49 -1.97
C GLY A 46 34.36 -7.61 -2.87
N GLN A 47 33.51 -8.34 -3.56
CA GLN A 47 33.88 -9.23 -4.64
C GLN A 47 33.82 -8.41 -5.93
N SER A 48 34.91 -7.99 -6.52
CA SER A 48 35.14 -7.34 -7.85
C SER A 48 33.92 -6.83 -8.66
N VAL A 49 32.78 -6.60 -8.02
CA VAL A 49 31.48 -6.20 -8.59
C VAL A 49 31.06 -4.85 -8.00
N GLY A 50 30.58 -3.94 -8.83
CA GLY A 50 30.12 -2.62 -8.41
C GLY A 50 28.89 -2.68 -7.49
N LEU A 51 28.75 -1.71 -6.56
CA LEU A 51 27.59 -1.63 -5.66
C LEU A 51 26.26 -1.52 -6.40
N VAL A 52 26.25 -0.91 -7.59
CA VAL A 52 25.05 -0.79 -8.45
C VAL A 52 24.64 -2.16 -8.98
N ASP A 53 25.60 -2.96 -9.45
CA ASP A 53 25.34 -4.30 -9.98
C ASP A 53 24.83 -5.24 -8.89
N VAL A 54 25.39 -5.16 -7.68
CA VAL A 54 24.89 -5.87 -6.50
C VAL A 54 23.44 -5.44 -6.21
N GLY A 55 23.16 -4.14 -6.21
CA GLY A 55 21.80 -3.62 -5.98
C GLY A 55 20.79 -4.13 -7.01
N ILE A 56 21.14 -4.13 -8.28
CA ILE A 56 20.32 -4.66 -9.38
C ILE A 56 20.11 -6.17 -9.20
N GLY A 57 21.16 -6.92 -8.87
CA GLY A 57 21.08 -8.35 -8.61
C GLY A 57 20.10 -8.67 -7.47
N VAL A 58 20.23 -8.00 -6.33
CA VAL A 58 19.33 -8.16 -5.16
C VAL A 58 17.88 -7.82 -5.54
N ALA A 59 17.67 -6.72 -6.27
CA ALA A 59 16.32 -6.33 -6.70
C ALA A 59 15.71 -7.40 -7.62
N ARG A 60 16.50 -7.95 -8.56
CA ARG A 60 16.06 -8.99 -9.47
C ARG A 60 15.73 -10.30 -8.76
N GLU A 61 16.56 -10.75 -7.84
CA GLU A 61 16.30 -11.95 -7.03
C GLU A 61 15.05 -11.75 -6.15
N THR A 62 14.92 -10.60 -5.49
CA THR A 62 13.75 -10.29 -4.67
C THR A 62 12.47 -10.28 -5.52
N ALA A 63 12.52 -9.72 -6.75
CA ALA A 63 11.40 -9.74 -7.67
C ALA A 63 11.05 -11.17 -8.12
N ALA A 64 12.04 -12.00 -8.43
CA ALA A 64 11.82 -13.39 -8.82
C ALA A 64 11.17 -14.20 -7.67
N VAL A 65 11.66 -14.04 -6.44
CA VAL A 65 11.06 -14.64 -5.23
C VAL A 65 9.61 -14.16 -5.03
N ALA A 66 9.36 -12.87 -5.21
CA ALA A 66 8.01 -12.31 -5.07
C ALA A 66 7.04 -12.86 -6.13
N ILE A 67 7.49 -12.97 -7.39
CA ILE A 67 6.70 -13.53 -8.50
C ILE A 67 6.39 -15.00 -8.22
N ALA A 68 7.39 -15.81 -7.92
CA ALA A 68 7.20 -17.23 -7.61
C ALA A 68 6.26 -17.44 -6.42
N GLY A 69 6.44 -16.65 -5.36
CA GLY A 69 5.54 -16.67 -4.20
C GLY A 69 4.11 -16.28 -4.53
N TYR A 70 3.92 -15.32 -5.45
CA TYR A 70 2.60 -14.94 -5.95
C TYR A 70 1.99 -16.08 -6.78
N GLU A 71 2.72 -16.63 -7.76
CA GLU A 71 2.25 -17.72 -8.63
C GLU A 71 1.85 -18.96 -7.86
N GLY A 72 2.58 -19.32 -6.80
CA GLY A 72 2.24 -20.41 -5.88
C GLY A 72 1.06 -20.10 -4.94
N GLY A 73 0.43 -18.93 -5.04
CA GLY A 73 -0.69 -18.51 -4.21
C GLY A 73 -2.02 -19.08 -4.64
N THR A 74 -2.97 -19.12 -3.70
CA THR A 74 -4.38 -19.38 -4.00
C THR A 74 -5.04 -18.15 -4.63
N ARG A 75 -6.13 -18.32 -5.36
CA ARG A 75 -6.90 -17.21 -5.97
C ARG A 75 -7.37 -16.19 -4.92
N ARG A 76 -7.71 -16.64 -3.73
CA ARG A 76 -8.08 -15.75 -2.61
C ARG A 76 -6.90 -14.91 -2.15
N GLU A 77 -5.71 -15.50 -2.06
CA GLU A 77 -4.48 -14.77 -1.74
C GLU A 77 -4.13 -13.75 -2.83
N HIS A 78 -4.27 -14.12 -4.11
CA HIS A 78 -4.10 -13.18 -5.22
C HIS A 78 -5.08 -12.00 -5.11
N ALA A 79 -6.36 -12.26 -4.85
CA ALA A 79 -7.35 -11.20 -4.67
C ALA A 79 -7.01 -10.28 -3.50
N LEU A 80 -6.60 -10.83 -2.35
CA LEU A 80 -6.17 -10.03 -1.18
C LEU A 80 -4.91 -9.21 -1.46
N ILE A 81 -3.90 -9.80 -2.08
CA ILE A 81 -2.66 -9.12 -2.45
C ILE A 81 -2.96 -7.99 -3.44
N ASN A 82 -3.79 -8.27 -4.46
CA ASN A 82 -4.17 -7.29 -5.47
C ASN A 82 -5.00 -6.14 -4.87
N THR A 83 -5.96 -6.44 -3.96
CA THR A 83 -6.72 -5.41 -3.25
C THR A 83 -5.81 -4.52 -2.42
N LEU A 84 -4.97 -5.10 -1.57
CA LEU A 84 -4.09 -4.33 -0.69
C LEU A 84 -2.99 -3.62 -1.47
N GLY A 85 -2.41 -4.26 -2.47
CA GLY A 85 -1.40 -3.67 -3.34
C GLY A 85 -1.95 -2.47 -4.11
N SER A 86 -3.08 -2.63 -4.78
CA SER A 86 -3.72 -1.53 -5.52
C SER A 86 -4.18 -0.40 -4.59
N TYR A 87 -4.72 -0.73 -3.41
CA TYR A 87 -5.03 0.25 -2.38
C TYR A 87 -3.80 1.08 -1.98
N MET A 88 -2.70 0.43 -1.61
CA MET A 88 -1.47 1.11 -1.17
C MET A 88 -0.86 1.98 -2.28
N ILE A 89 -0.80 1.45 -3.51
CA ILE A 89 -0.28 2.18 -4.68
C ILE A 89 -1.14 3.41 -4.95
N THR A 90 -2.46 3.24 -5.01
CA THR A 90 -3.40 4.34 -5.28
C THR A 90 -3.36 5.39 -4.17
N ALA A 91 -3.40 4.99 -2.90
CA ALA A 91 -3.28 5.90 -1.77
C ALA A 91 -1.96 6.69 -1.82
N GLY A 92 -0.84 6.02 -2.14
CA GLY A 92 0.46 6.66 -2.32
C GLY A 92 0.46 7.69 -3.45
N ILE A 93 -0.08 7.34 -4.62
CA ILE A 93 -0.19 8.24 -5.78
C ILE A 93 -1.04 9.46 -5.45
N VAL A 94 -2.20 9.25 -4.83
CA VAL A 94 -3.12 10.34 -4.47
C VAL A 94 -2.48 11.28 -3.44
N ARG A 95 -1.87 10.76 -2.40
CA ARG A 95 -1.17 11.58 -1.39
C ARG A 95 0.01 12.34 -1.97
N PHE A 96 0.77 11.71 -2.85
CA PHE A 96 1.88 12.34 -3.54
C PHE A 96 1.40 13.46 -4.47
N SER A 97 0.34 13.19 -5.28
CA SER A 97 -0.23 14.17 -6.20
C SER A 97 -0.84 15.38 -5.46
N THR A 98 -1.62 15.14 -4.40
CA THR A 98 -2.19 16.21 -3.58
C THR A 98 -1.10 17.06 -2.90
N HIS A 99 -0.01 16.42 -2.45
CA HIS A 99 1.13 17.17 -1.90
C HIS A 99 1.78 18.09 -2.93
N ILE A 100 2.01 17.59 -4.15
CA ILE A 100 2.60 18.41 -5.23
C ILE A 100 1.65 19.52 -5.67
N ILE A 101 0.35 19.21 -5.86
CA ILE A 101 -0.64 20.20 -6.27
C ILE A 101 -0.74 21.33 -5.23
N ARG A 102 -0.68 21.00 -3.94
CA ARG A 102 -0.69 21.99 -2.86
C ARG A 102 0.51 22.93 -2.90
N HIS A 103 1.68 22.46 -3.33
CA HIS A 103 2.91 23.27 -3.37
C HIS A 103 3.17 23.95 -4.71
N ARG A 104 2.69 23.38 -5.83
CA ARG A 104 2.98 23.85 -7.20
C ARG A 104 1.74 24.29 -8.00
N GLY A 105 0.53 24.12 -7.45
CA GLY A 105 -0.74 24.47 -8.09
C GLY A 105 -1.22 23.50 -9.17
N THR A 106 -0.33 22.73 -9.80
CA THR A 106 -0.68 21.76 -10.86
C THR A 106 0.29 20.59 -10.88
N TRP A 107 -0.18 19.40 -11.24
CA TRP A 107 0.66 18.24 -11.48
C TRP A 107 0.20 17.46 -12.71
N GLY A 108 0.87 17.66 -13.84
CA GLY A 108 0.57 16.97 -15.10
C GLY A 108 -0.89 17.14 -15.56
N PRO A 109 -1.55 16.07 -16.01
CA PRO A 109 -2.94 16.10 -16.44
C PRO A 109 -3.94 16.18 -15.28
N PHE A 110 -3.47 15.97 -14.04
CA PHE A 110 -4.31 16.02 -12.85
C PHE A 110 -4.53 17.47 -12.43
N ARG A 111 -5.62 18.03 -12.91
CA ARG A 111 -6.21 19.30 -12.48
C ARG A 111 -7.42 18.98 -11.60
N ASN A 112 -7.85 19.96 -10.80
CA ASN A 112 -9.15 19.91 -10.16
C ASN A 112 -10.22 19.63 -11.23
N LEU A 113 -10.84 18.46 -11.16
CA LEU A 113 -11.87 18.06 -12.11
C LEU A 113 -13.10 18.92 -11.83
N HIS A 114 -13.45 19.78 -12.78
CA HIS A 114 -14.67 20.57 -12.72
C HIS A 114 -15.65 20.02 -13.77
N VAL A 115 -16.85 19.68 -13.35
CA VAL A 115 -17.99 19.39 -14.23
C VAL A 115 -18.98 20.53 -14.07
N GLY A 116 -19.02 21.43 -15.06
CA GLY A 116 -19.75 22.69 -14.94
C GLY A 116 -19.12 23.57 -13.84
N ASN A 117 -19.96 24.06 -12.91
CA ASN A 117 -19.54 24.89 -11.77
C ASN A 117 -19.15 24.07 -10.51
N SER A 118 -19.23 22.73 -10.57
CA SER A 118 -19.01 21.86 -9.43
C SER A 118 -17.65 21.20 -9.47
N HIS A 119 -16.92 21.28 -8.35
CA HIS A 119 -15.69 20.54 -8.14
C HIS A 119 -16.03 19.09 -7.84
N VAL A 120 -15.59 18.15 -8.70
CA VAL A 120 -15.79 16.72 -8.49
C VAL A 120 -14.62 16.17 -7.71
N HIS A 121 -14.89 15.79 -6.49
CA HIS A 121 -13.92 15.12 -5.62
C HIS A 121 -13.66 13.69 -6.08
N HIS A 122 -12.43 13.22 -5.93
CA HIS A 122 -12.04 11.89 -6.41
C HIS A 122 -12.68 10.74 -5.62
N PHE A 123 -13.30 10.99 -4.46
CA PHE A 123 -14.06 9.95 -3.76
C PHE A 123 -15.29 9.49 -4.56
N VAL A 124 -15.91 10.36 -5.39
CA VAL A 124 -17.06 9.98 -6.20
C VAL A 124 -16.72 8.89 -7.21
N PRO A 125 -15.73 9.09 -8.12
CA PRO A 125 -15.27 7.99 -8.96
C PRO A 125 -14.72 6.81 -8.15
N GLY A 126 -14.12 7.03 -6.98
CA GLY A 126 -13.68 5.97 -6.07
C GLY A 126 -14.82 5.05 -5.64
N ILE A 127 -15.93 5.62 -5.17
CA ILE A 127 -17.14 4.87 -4.82
C ILE A 127 -17.65 4.08 -6.03
N VAL A 128 -17.82 4.72 -7.18
CA VAL A 128 -18.33 4.07 -8.40
C VAL A 128 -17.46 2.87 -8.79
N ILE A 129 -16.14 3.04 -8.82
CA ILE A 129 -15.20 1.97 -9.16
C ILE A 129 -15.30 0.82 -8.14
N ALA A 130 -15.33 1.12 -6.84
CA ALA A 130 -15.43 0.10 -5.80
C ALA A 130 -16.75 -0.68 -5.90
N PHE A 131 -17.88 0.02 -6.08
CA PHE A 131 -19.18 -0.64 -6.20
C PHE A 131 -19.30 -1.48 -7.46
N LEU A 132 -18.86 -0.97 -8.62
CA LEU A 132 -18.91 -1.72 -9.87
C LEU A 132 -18.02 -2.96 -9.84
N SER A 133 -16.79 -2.83 -9.38
CA SER A 133 -15.86 -3.97 -9.31
C SER A 133 -16.26 -4.99 -8.23
N GLY A 134 -16.67 -4.53 -7.05
CA GLY A 134 -17.18 -5.40 -6.00
C GLY A 134 -18.50 -6.08 -6.40
N GLY A 135 -19.44 -5.34 -6.98
CA GLY A 135 -20.69 -5.89 -7.50
C GLY A 135 -20.45 -6.90 -8.62
N ALA A 136 -19.57 -6.59 -9.57
CA ALA A 136 -19.17 -7.52 -10.62
C ALA A 136 -18.58 -8.83 -10.06
N SER A 137 -17.74 -8.74 -9.04
CA SER A 137 -17.16 -9.91 -8.37
C SER A 137 -18.24 -10.83 -7.76
N ILE A 138 -19.29 -10.25 -7.19
CA ILE A 138 -20.41 -10.99 -6.58
C ILE A 138 -21.30 -11.61 -7.66
N VAL A 139 -21.64 -10.86 -8.71
CA VAL A 139 -22.59 -11.26 -9.74
C VAL A 139 -22.00 -12.30 -10.70
N LEU A 140 -20.77 -12.07 -11.16
CA LEU A 140 -20.13 -12.93 -12.15
C LEU A 140 -19.72 -14.28 -11.59
N ARG A 141 -19.47 -14.37 -10.27
CA ARG A 141 -19.08 -15.60 -9.56
C ARG A 141 -17.95 -16.40 -10.23
N ASP A 142 -17.20 -15.77 -11.12
CA ASP A 142 -16.05 -16.40 -11.77
C ASP A 142 -14.81 -16.20 -10.89
N GLU A 143 -14.33 -17.29 -10.33
CA GLU A 143 -13.13 -17.26 -9.48
C GLU A 143 -11.87 -16.76 -10.22
N ARG A 144 -11.84 -16.82 -11.56
CA ARG A 144 -10.71 -16.31 -12.35
C ARG A 144 -10.70 -14.79 -12.39
N LEU A 145 -11.87 -14.16 -12.36
CA LEU A 145 -12.01 -12.70 -12.39
C LEU A 145 -11.80 -12.07 -11.01
N GLY A 146 -11.94 -12.82 -9.92
CA GLY A 146 -11.79 -12.32 -8.56
C GLY A 146 -10.47 -11.53 -8.35
N PRO A 147 -9.30 -12.09 -8.64
CA PRO A 147 -8.03 -11.38 -8.51
C PRO A 147 -7.92 -10.14 -9.41
N LEU A 148 -8.52 -10.15 -10.60
CA LEU A 148 -8.51 -9.00 -11.51
C LEU A 148 -9.42 -7.87 -11.03
N LEU A 149 -10.64 -8.20 -10.58
CA LEU A 149 -11.61 -7.24 -10.03
C LEU A 149 -11.16 -6.66 -8.69
N ALA A 150 -10.30 -7.36 -7.97
CA ALA A 150 -9.69 -6.91 -6.73
C ALA A 150 -8.81 -5.65 -6.91
N ILE A 151 -8.21 -5.47 -8.10
CA ILE A 151 -7.37 -4.29 -8.40
C ILE A 151 -8.20 -3.01 -8.44
N PRO A 152 -9.21 -2.86 -9.32
CA PRO A 152 -10.04 -1.66 -9.33
C PRO A 152 -10.82 -1.50 -8.00
N PHE A 153 -11.20 -2.58 -7.34
CA PHE A 153 -11.85 -2.51 -6.03
C PHE A 153 -10.94 -1.83 -5.00
N GLY A 154 -9.70 -2.29 -4.83
CA GLY A 154 -8.74 -1.71 -3.89
C GLY A 154 -8.41 -0.24 -4.22
N SER A 155 -8.26 0.08 -5.51
CA SER A 155 -8.06 1.45 -5.97
C SER A 155 -9.25 2.36 -5.66
N GLY A 156 -10.47 1.88 -5.90
CA GLY A 156 -11.70 2.62 -5.60
C GLY A 156 -11.85 2.88 -4.09
N VAL A 157 -11.56 1.87 -3.26
CA VAL A 157 -11.57 2.02 -1.80
C VAL A 157 -10.52 3.06 -1.35
N ALA A 158 -9.32 3.07 -1.93
CA ALA A 158 -8.29 4.05 -1.60
C ALA A 158 -8.74 5.48 -1.91
N LEU A 159 -9.29 5.72 -3.11
CA LEU A 159 -9.82 7.02 -3.52
C LEU A 159 -10.95 7.49 -2.58
N THR A 160 -11.84 6.59 -2.20
CA THR A 160 -12.96 6.88 -1.31
C THR A 160 -12.50 7.25 0.09
N LEU A 161 -11.55 6.48 0.64
CA LEU A 161 -11.08 6.69 2.00
C LEU A 161 -10.15 7.91 2.12
N ASP A 162 -9.44 8.30 1.06
CA ASP A 162 -8.57 9.48 1.09
C ASP A 162 -9.34 10.77 1.39
N GLU A 163 -10.56 10.90 0.87
CA GLU A 163 -11.45 12.05 1.11
C GLU A 163 -12.60 11.75 2.10
N SER A 164 -12.55 10.65 2.84
CA SER A 164 -13.62 10.27 3.77
C SER A 164 -13.91 11.32 4.84
N ALA A 165 -12.94 12.20 5.15
CA ALA A 165 -13.16 13.36 6.03
C ALA A 165 -14.23 14.31 5.49
N LEU A 166 -14.41 14.41 4.16
CA LEU A 166 -15.48 15.24 3.55
C LEU A 166 -16.87 14.61 3.73
N LEU A 167 -16.94 13.27 3.75
CA LEU A 167 -18.18 12.53 4.01
C LEU A 167 -18.63 12.65 5.47
N LEU A 168 -17.68 12.85 6.39
CA LEU A 168 -17.93 12.95 7.83
C LEU A 168 -18.21 14.38 8.31
N ARG A 169 -18.03 15.40 7.46
CA ARG A 169 -18.34 16.82 7.76
C ARG A 169 -19.79 17.19 7.50
N LEU A 170 -20.71 16.26 7.63
CA LEU A 170 -22.13 16.58 7.76
C LEU A 170 -22.34 17.05 9.20
N ASP A 171 -22.33 18.33 9.40
CA ASP A 171 -22.71 19.19 10.56
C ASP A 171 -23.07 18.58 11.94
N ASP A 172 -22.55 17.41 12.31
CA ASP A 172 -22.76 16.84 13.63
C ASP A 172 -21.52 16.96 14.49
N VAL A 173 -21.69 17.68 15.57
CA VAL A 173 -20.72 18.14 16.57
C VAL A 173 -19.95 17.01 17.30
N TYR A 174 -20.22 15.76 16.98
CA TYR A 174 -19.61 14.59 17.63
C TYR A 174 -18.22 14.21 17.12
N TRP A 175 -17.80 14.72 15.96
CA TRP A 175 -16.54 14.33 15.33
C TRP A 175 -15.59 15.51 15.30
N THR A 176 -14.70 15.57 16.28
CA THR A 176 -13.58 16.52 16.24
C THR A 176 -12.62 16.12 15.12
N GLU A 177 -11.91 17.07 14.49
CA GLU A 177 -10.86 16.80 13.51
C GLU A 177 -9.85 15.75 14.00
N GLU A 178 -9.64 15.68 15.31
CA GLU A 178 -8.80 14.72 16.01
C GLU A 178 -9.30 13.26 15.89
N GLY A 179 -10.62 13.02 15.98
CA GLY A 179 -11.22 11.70 15.88
C GLY A 179 -11.14 11.13 14.46
N ILE A 180 -11.38 11.95 13.43
CA ILE A 180 -11.33 11.57 12.03
C ILE A 180 -9.90 11.15 11.63
N VAL A 181 -8.90 11.92 12.04
CA VAL A 181 -7.49 11.59 11.79
C VAL A 181 -7.10 10.28 12.47
N SER A 182 -7.62 10.02 13.68
CA SER A 182 -7.37 8.76 14.40
C SER A 182 -7.92 7.53 13.65
N VAL A 183 -9.12 7.63 13.08
CA VAL A 183 -9.71 6.54 12.27
C VAL A 183 -8.88 6.28 11.01
N HIS A 184 -8.45 7.33 10.30
CA HIS A 184 -7.59 7.19 9.13
C HIS A 184 -6.25 6.50 9.46
N ILE A 185 -5.64 6.86 10.58
CA ILE A 185 -4.39 6.25 11.03
C ILE A 185 -4.61 4.78 11.37
N MET A 186 -5.68 4.44 12.11
CA MET A 186 -6.00 3.06 12.43
C MET A 186 -6.24 2.21 11.19
N LEU A 187 -7.04 2.69 10.23
CA LEU A 187 -7.31 1.97 8.98
C LEU A 187 -6.03 1.79 8.15
N SER A 188 -5.21 2.84 8.05
CA SER A 188 -3.92 2.76 7.35
C SER A 188 -2.95 1.81 8.04
N LEU A 189 -2.93 1.78 9.37
CA LEU A 189 -2.09 0.88 10.15
C LEU A 189 -2.54 -0.58 9.96
N LEU A 190 -3.83 -0.86 10.08
CA LEU A 190 -4.39 -2.20 9.89
C LEU A 190 -4.16 -2.72 8.48
N GLY A 191 -4.43 -1.88 7.46
CA GLY A 191 -4.17 -2.21 6.06
C GLY A 191 -2.69 -2.44 5.79
N GLY A 192 -1.83 -1.60 6.35
CA GLY A 192 -0.37 -1.73 6.26
C GLY A 192 0.14 -3.03 6.89
N LEU A 193 -0.30 -3.35 8.11
CA LEU A 193 0.08 -4.59 8.80
C LEU A 193 -0.41 -5.83 8.06
N ALA A 194 -1.64 -5.83 7.57
CA ALA A 194 -2.18 -6.93 6.76
C ALA A 194 -1.39 -7.08 5.46
N GLY A 195 -1.05 -5.98 4.79
CA GLY A 195 -0.23 -5.98 3.59
C GLY A 195 1.18 -6.54 3.83
N VAL A 196 1.82 -6.13 4.92
CA VAL A 196 3.14 -6.66 5.34
C VAL A 196 3.05 -8.16 5.62
N ALA A 197 2.05 -8.63 6.37
CA ALA A 197 1.88 -10.04 6.68
C ALA A 197 1.70 -10.90 5.42
N LEU A 198 0.90 -10.41 4.45
CA LEU A 198 0.72 -11.09 3.17
C LEU A 198 1.99 -11.09 2.33
N LEU A 199 2.71 -9.98 2.29
CA LEU A 199 3.98 -9.87 1.57
C LEU A 199 5.04 -10.80 2.17
N LEU A 200 5.14 -10.89 3.50
CA LEU A 200 6.02 -11.83 4.17
C LEU A 200 5.68 -13.29 3.80
N LYS A 201 4.40 -13.63 3.80
CA LYS A 201 3.94 -14.97 3.41
C LYS A 201 4.31 -15.29 1.96
N LEU A 202 4.14 -14.30 1.06
CA LEU A 202 4.48 -14.41 -0.35
C LEU A 202 5.99 -14.61 -0.55
N LEU A 203 6.81 -13.77 0.07
CA LEU A 203 8.27 -13.86 -0.05
C LEU A 203 8.81 -15.19 0.50
N ARG A 204 8.32 -15.64 1.65
CA ARG A 204 8.76 -16.92 2.24
C ARG A 204 8.40 -18.11 1.34
N ARG A 205 7.20 -18.11 0.76
CA ARG A 205 6.80 -19.14 -0.21
C ARG A 205 7.70 -19.13 -1.46
N GLY A 206 7.98 -17.96 -1.99
CA GLY A 206 8.85 -17.81 -3.16
C GLY A 206 10.28 -18.19 -2.88
N GLU A 207 10.81 -17.93 -1.67
CA GLU A 207 12.14 -18.38 -1.25
C GLU A 207 12.27 -19.91 -1.32
N GLU A 208 11.25 -20.63 -0.88
CA GLU A 208 11.25 -22.10 -0.91
C GLU A 208 11.26 -22.65 -2.34
N GLN A 209 10.75 -21.90 -3.30
CA GLN A 209 10.66 -22.30 -4.70
C GLN A 209 11.90 -21.90 -5.53
N VAL A 210 12.50 -20.75 -5.25
CA VAL A 210 13.56 -20.15 -6.08
C VAL A 210 14.96 -20.34 -5.47
N LEU A 211 15.05 -20.28 -4.13
CA LEU A 211 16.33 -20.35 -3.45
C LEU A 211 16.56 -21.79 -2.97
N GLN A 212 17.69 -22.39 -3.36
CA GLN A 212 18.06 -23.73 -2.93
C GLN A 212 18.16 -23.81 -1.40
N PRO A 213 17.72 -24.94 -0.76
CA PRO A 213 17.92 -25.15 0.66
C PRO A 213 19.42 -25.09 0.99
N LEU A 214 19.77 -24.35 2.05
CA LEU A 214 21.12 -24.36 2.61
C LEU A 214 21.43 -25.79 3.11
N GLY A 215 22.01 -26.65 2.28
CA GLY A 215 22.38 -28.01 2.68
C GLY A 215 22.29 -29.09 1.61
N SER A 216 21.95 -28.79 0.36
CA SER A 216 21.94 -29.80 -0.73
C SER A 216 23.21 -29.78 -1.59
N ALA A 217 24.34 -29.41 -1.02
CA ALA A 217 25.66 -29.63 -1.60
C ALA A 217 26.33 -30.73 -0.81
N GLU A 218 26.00 -32.01 -1.09
CA GLU A 218 26.86 -33.15 -0.90
C GLU A 218 27.44 -33.58 -2.24
#